data_361e1c0816af676a3887e4b9783ac9a3
#
_entry.id   361e1c0816af676a3887e4b9783ac9a3
#
_cell.length_a   1.000
_cell.length_b   1.000
_cell.length_c   1.000
_cell.angle_alpha   90.00
_cell.angle_beta   90.00
_cell.angle_gamma   90.00
#
_symmetry.space_group_name_H-M   'P 1'
#
loop_
_entity.id
_entity.type
_entity.pdbx_description
1 polymer ?
#
loop_
_entity_poly.entity_id
_entity_poly.type
_entity_poly.pdbx_seq_one_letter_code
_entity_poly.pdbx_strand_id
1 'polypeptide(L)'
;LFYESGFGIMSNIWQMRLHWFVTLLGQEDVKLLIRIVMLINVHCAKCIGIEAVPVTVEVNIDNGLGVHLVGLADAAVKESLLRTITALQSMGFKIPGKKIVINLAPADMHKKGSGYDVPIALGIIAASCQRELPLLEEFIVMGELGLDGGVRDVPGALPIVELASKEGFRGCVLPRVSAMEAVEFEDVKVYGVDTLEDVLRVLSGEEECDDLLVSGKTFSRCAALGERGPGRCEMNSDVLSSEDNGLSEFAMMDFSEIVGQDAAKRGVEIAAAGGHNVILIGPPGSGKSSLAKAMAGILPKMNQRESLQTSKIYSVAGRARSGGGLIWQRPFRAPHYSASVAALIGGGSDNIMPGEVSLAHNGVLFLDEYTEAPRKILEALRAPMEDRKVTISRLKSKVEYPADFMMVAAANPCPCGYYGEGNRCTCTPSRRAAHLSKLSGPMMDRIDIHLFMRTVDSKSLVDRKPAESSAAVAARVLKAREIQKARFADDGIFCNAAMTNRMLDRYCPLRPECRSLLEKLIDRMGLSARACSRIIKLARTIADLAGIPDILPDHLAEAAAYRFLDKQNIFE
;
A
#
# COMPACT_ATOMS: atom_id res chain seq x y z
N LEU A 1 -8.22 -39.23 -5.64
CA LEU A 1 -9.03 -40.12 -4.76
C LEU A 1 -8.16 -41.03 -3.87
N PHE A 2 -6.98 -40.58 -3.38
CA PHE A 2 -6.15 -41.38 -2.44
C PHE A 2 -5.31 -40.52 -1.47
N TYR A 3 -5.68 -39.24 -1.21
CA TYR A 3 -4.92 -38.37 -0.28
C TYR A 3 -5.74 -37.80 0.90
N GLU A 4 -7.04 -38.06 0.97
CA GLU A 4 -7.91 -37.51 2.04
C GLU A 4 -8.20 -38.49 3.19
N SER A 5 -7.69 -39.73 3.14
CA SER A 5 -7.95 -40.72 4.21
C SER A 5 -6.81 -40.96 5.21
N GLY A 6 -5.67 -40.27 5.04
CA GLY A 6 -4.48 -40.48 5.89
C GLY A 6 -4.46 -39.70 7.22
N PHE A 7 -5.04 -38.52 7.27
CA PHE A 7 -4.99 -37.65 8.46
C PHE A 7 -6.02 -38.04 9.55
N GLY A 8 -7.19 -38.51 9.16
CA GLY A 8 -8.22 -38.94 10.09
C GLY A 8 -7.89 -40.23 10.86
N ILE A 9 -7.06 -41.11 10.29
CA ILE A 9 -6.68 -42.38 10.92
C ILE A 9 -5.53 -42.18 11.92
N MET A 10 -4.62 -41.22 11.69
CA MET A 10 -3.53 -40.92 12.64
C MET A 10 -4.06 -40.25 13.92
N SER A 11 -5.04 -39.37 13.84
CA SER A 11 -5.70 -38.75 14.98
C SER A 11 -6.40 -39.78 15.89
N ASN A 12 -7.12 -40.73 15.30
CA ASN A 12 -7.80 -41.80 16.05
C ASN A 12 -6.83 -42.81 16.67
N ILE A 13 -5.71 -43.12 16.06
CA ILE A 13 -4.69 -43.99 16.62
C ILE A 13 -3.96 -43.31 17.80
N TRP A 14 -3.73 -42.01 17.73
CA TRP A 14 -3.17 -41.26 18.85
C TRP A 14 -4.17 -41.14 20.02
N GLN A 15 -5.44 -40.86 19.74
CA GLN A 15 -6.48 -40.86 20.79
C GLN A 15 -6.67 -42.24 21.43
N MET A 16 -6.67 -43.32 20.65
CA MET A 16 -6.75 -44.68 21.22
C MET A 16 -5.49 -45.07 22.00
N ARG A 17 -4.30 -44.67 21.58
CA ARG A 17 -3.06 -44.91 22.34
C ARG A 17 -3.04 -44.07 23.63
N LEU A 18 -3.49 -42.83 23.58
CA LEU A 18 -3.62 -41.98 24.78
C LEU A 18 -4.64 -42.58 25.76
N HIS A 19 -5.79 -43.02 25.26
CA HIS A 19 -6.83 -43.68 26.08
C HIS A 19 -6.35 -44.96 26.72
N TRP A 20 -5.57 -45.76 25.99
CA TRP A 20 -4.97 -47.03 26.50
C TRP A 20 -3.87 -46.76 27.53
N PHE A 21 -3.06 -45.73 27.34
CA PHE A 21 -2.03 -45.27 28.28
C PHE A 21 -2.64 -44.69 29.56
N VAL A 22 -3.73 -43.92 29.42
CA VAL A 22 -4.48 -43.33 30.55
C VAL A 22 -5.17 -44.42 31.41
N THR A 23 -5.57 -45.52 30.78
CA THR A 23 -6.23 -46.64 31.51
C THR A 23 -5.22 -47.52 32.27
N LEU A 24 -3.94 -47.50 31.90
CA LEU A 24 -2.87 -48.29 32.53
C LEU A 24 -2.12 -47.51 33.62
N LEU A 25 -2.12 -46.19 33.60
CA LEU A 25 -1.52 -45.34 34.61
C LEU A 25 -2.63 -44.79 35.54
N GLY A 26 -2.45 -44.86 36.84
CA GLY A 26 -3.41 -44.30 37.77
C GLY A 26 -3.65 -42.79 37.51
N GLN A 27 -4.82 -42.29 37.90
CA GLN A 27 -5.19 -40.86 37.61
C GLN A 27 -4.17 -39.81 38.11
N GLU A 28 -3.38 -40.16 39.14
CA GLU A 28 -2.30 -39.32 39.66
C GLU A 28 -1.06 -39.30 38.72
N ASP A 29 -0.69 -40.45 38.16
CA ASP A 29 0.45 -40.59 37.25
C ASP A 29 0.15 -39.95 35.90
N VAL A 30 -1.08 -39.94 35.41
CA VAL A 30 -1.54 -39.26 34.21
C VAL A 30 -1.50 -37.74 34.40
N LYS A 31 -1.93 -37.23 35.54
CA LYS A 31 -1.78 -35.81 35.90
C LYS A 31 -0.31 -35.42 36.04
N LEU A 32 0.55 -36.33 36.50
CA LEU A 32 1.99 -36.13 36.56
C LEU A 32 2.65 -36.11 35.18
N LEU A 33 2.24 -37.01 34.26
CA LEU A 33 2.72 -37.04 32.86
C LEU A 33 2.24 -35.80 32.07
N ILE A 34 0.99 -35.38 32.22
CA ILE A 34 0.46 -34.15 31.65
C ILE A 34 1.19 -32.90 32.22
N ARG A 35 1.69 -32.98 33.45
CA ARG A 35 2.53 -31.93 34.05
C ARG A 35 3.96 -31.87 33.51
N ILE A 36 4.43 -32.91 32.80
CA ILE A 36 5.87 -33.05 32.55
C ILE A 36 6.33 -32.33 31.25
N VAL A 37 5.48 -32.08 30.26
CA VAL A 37 5.88 -31.29 29.06
C VAL A 37 4.63 -30.63 28.43
N MET A 38 4.14 -29.54 28.99
CA MET A 38 3.24 -28.68 28.21
C MET A 38 4.04 -27.55 27.60
N LEU A 39 4.62 -27.81 26.42
CA LEU A 39 5.05 -26.75 25.53
C LEU A 39 3.78 -26.13 24.94
N ILE A 40 3.53 -24.87 25.26
CA ILE A 40 2.40 -24.12 24.71
C ILE A 40 2.88 -23.32 23.49
N ASN A 41 2.18 -23.47 22.39
CA ASN A 41 2.42 -22.77 21.15
C ASN A 41 1.34 -21.71 20.93
N VAL A 42 1.75 -20.46 20.70
CA VAL A 42 0.85 -19.37 20.31
C VAL A 42 1.30 -18.86 18.95
N HIS A 43 0.41 -18.95 17.98
CA HIS A 43 0.71 -18.49 16.61
C HIS A 43 0.55 -16.98 16.52
N CYS A 44 1.56 -16.35 15.98
CA CYS A 44 1.61 -14.93 15.69
C CYS A 44 2.32 -14.70 14.34
N ALA A 45 2.54 -13.46 13.95
CA ALA A 45 3.12 -13.16 12.66
C ALA A 45 4.14 -12.01 12.72
N LYS A 46 4.97 -11.91 11.69
CA LYS A 46 5.86 -10.78 11.46
C LYS A 46 5.72 -10.29 10.02
N CYS A 47 5.54 -8.99 9.83
CA CYS A 47 5.54 -8.39 8.51
C CYS A 47 6.98 -8.18 7.98
N ILE A 48 7.21 -8.58 6.74
CA ILE A 48 8.43 -8.34 5.96
C ILE A 48 8.00 -7.72 4.63
N GLY A 49 8.21 -6.42 4.46
CA GLY A 49 7.59 -5.69 3.35
C GLY A 49 6.08 -5.67 3.49
N ILE A 50 5.37 -6.08 2.45
CA ILE A 50 3.90 -6.19 2.43
C ILE A 50 3.38 -7.61 2.70
N GLU A 51 4.25 -8.54 3.03
CA GLU A 51 3.89 -9.93 3.32
C GLU A 51 4.11 -10.20 4.82
N ALA A 52 3.33 -11.13 5.36
CA ALA A 52 3.52 -11.64 6.71
C ALA A 52 4.12 -13.06 6.66
N VAL A 53 4.94 -13.36 7.65
CA VAL A 53 5.52 -14.69 7.84
C VAL A 53 5.13 -15.21 9.22
N PRO A 54 4.89 -16.53 9.39
CA PRO A 54 4.48 -17.08 10.65
C PRO A 54 5.61 -16.99 11.68
N VAL A 55 5.22 -16.72 12.92
CA VAL A 55 6.07 -16.74 14.11
C VAL A 55 5.30 -17.51 15.18
N THR A 56 5.99 -18.35 15.96
CA THR A 56 5.39 -19.07 17.06
C THR A 56 6.04 -18.63 18.36
N VAL A 57 5.22 -18.26 19.34
CA VAL A 57 5.64 -18.05 20.71
C VAL A 57 5.49 -19.36 21.47
N GLU A 58 6.61 -19.97 21.81
CA GLU A 58 6.66 -21.23 22.56
C GLU A 58 6.93 -20.92 24.03
N VAL A 59 6.05 -21.36 24.93
CA VAL A 59 6.19 -21.13 26.36
C VAL A 59 6.25 -22.44 27.11
N ASN A 60 7.29 -22.59 27.95
CA ASN A 60 7.47 -23.73 28.83
C ASN A 60 7.74 -23.25 30.28
N ILE A 61 7.15 -23.94 31.26
CA ILE A 61 7.36 -23.71 32.70
C ILE A 61 8.04 -24.92 33.28
N ASP A 62 9.29 -24.74 33.77
CA ASP A 62 10.14 -25.81 34.28
C ASP A 62 10.65 -25.49 35.72
N ASN A 63 11.37 -26.42 36.31
CA ASN A 63 12.01 -26.23 37.60
C ASN A 63 13.12 -25.18 37.53
N GLY A 64 13.13 -24.26 38.47
CA GLY A 64 14.09 -23.15 38.52
C GLY A 64 13.39 -21.83 38.80
N LEU A 65 14.10 -20.72 38.64
CA LEU A 65 13.62 -19.37 38.92
C LEU A 65 13.86 -18.45 37.71
N GLY A 66 12.95 -17.49 37.54
CA GLY A 66 13.10 -16.40 36.57
C GLY A 66 12.44 -16.63 35.22
N VAL A 67 12.31 -15.55 34.45
CA VAL A 67 11.74 -15.54 33.12
C VAL A 67 12.83 -15.32 32.09
N HIS A 68 12.93 -16.21 31.11
CA HIS A 68 13.97 -16.21 30.10
C HIS A 68 13.34 -16.10 28.71
N LEU A 69 13.76 -15.07 27.95
CA LEU A 69 13.32 -14.84 26.57
C LEU A 69 14.44 -15.21 25.60
N VAL A 70 14.11 -16.05 24.62
CA VAL A 70 15.02 -16.59 23.60
C VAL A 70 14.46 -16.30 22.20
N GLY A 71 15.27 -16.35 21.13
CA GLY A 71 14.79 -16.23 19.74
C GLY A 71 14.97 -14.86 19.10
N LEU A 72 16.17 -14.26 19.19
CA LEU A 72 16.56 -12.99 18.55
C LEU A 72 15.54 -11.84 18.80
N ALA A 73 15.06 -11.74 20.03
CA ALA A 73 14.23 -10.63 20.49
C ALA A 73 15.07 -9.34 20.59
N ASP A 74 14.55 -8.22 20.08
CA ASP A 74 15.17 -6.90 20.24
C ASP A 74 14.96 -6.33 21.64
N ALA A 75 15.43 -5.09 21.88
CA ALA A 75 15.25 -4.43 23.16
C ALA A 75 13.77 -4.16 23.47
N ALA A 76 12.95 -3.84 22.46
CA ALA A 76 11.54 -3.57 22.61
C ALA A 76 10.76 -4.82 23.05
N VAL A 77 11.06 -5.99 22.48
CA VAL A 77 10.45 -7.27 22.90
C VAL A 77 10.91 -7.69 24.28
N LYS A 78 12.13 -7.33 24.69
CA LYS A 78 12.60 -7.58 26.09
C LYS A 78 11.90 -6.67 27.09
N GLU A 79 11.66 -5.42 26.74
CA GLU A 79 10.87 -4.48 27.55
C GLU A 79 9.40 -4.90 27.62
N SER A 80 8.86 -5.39 26.51
CA SER A 80 7.53 -6.01 26.38
C SER A 80 7.27 -7.07 27.46
N LEU A 81 8.25 -7.91 27.75
CA LEU A 81 8.11 -8.95 28.77
C LEU A 81 7.81 -8.38 30.17
N LEU A 82 8.48 -7.30 30.57
CA LEU A 82 8.21 -6.66 31.87
C LEU A 82 6.80 -6.07 31.89
N ARG A 83 6.39 -5.42 30.80
CA ARG A 83 5.03 -4.86 30.65
C ARG A 83 3.98 -5.96 30.74
N THR A 84 4.17 -7.08 30.01
CA THR A 84 3.28 -8.25 30.01
C THR A 84 3.12 -8.84 31.41
N ILE A 85 4.22 -9.06 32.15
CA ILE A 85 4.19 -9.59 33.52
C ILE A 85 3.40 -8.65 34.45
N THR A 86 3.65 -7.33 34.35
CA THR A 86 2.97 -6.33 35.16
C THR A 86 1.47 -6.29 34.86
N ALA A 87 1.09 -6.32 33.57
CA ALA A 87 -0.31 -6.36 33.13
C ALA A 87 -1.03 -7.63 33.64
N LEU A 88 -0.41 -8.80 33.53
CA LEU A 88 -0.99 -10.04 34.05
C LEU A 88 -1.22 -9.98 35.57
N GLN A 89 -0.28 -9.43 36.31
CA GLN A 89 -0.42 -9.26 37.78
C GLN A 89 -1.53 -8.29 38.12
N SER A 90 -1.68 -7.16 37.42
CA SER A 90 -2.75 -6.19 37.63
C SER A 90 -4.15 -6.77 37.35
N MET A 91 -4.24 -7.72 36.43
CA MET A 91 -5.47 -8.46 36.09
C MET A 91 -5.74 -9.66 37.04
N GLY A 92 -4.89 -9.88 38.05
CA GLY A 92 -5.07 -10.94 39.04
C GLY A 92 -4.46 -12.30 38.65
N PHE A 93 -3.77 -12.41 37.52
CA PHE A 93 -3.05 -13.63 37.16
C PHE A 93 -1.78 -13.79 37.99
N LYS A 94 -1.49 -15.01 38.39
CA LYS A 94 -0.29 -15.33 39.20
C LYS A 94 0.86 -15.73 38.28
N ILE A 95 1.98 -15.03 38.43
CA ILE A 95 3.20 -15.47 37.74
C ILE A 95 3.82 -16.62 38.55
N PRO A 96 4.00 -17.82 37.96
CA PRO A 96 4.59 -18.94 38.67
C PRO A 96 5.99 -18.62 39.18
N GLY A 97 6.28 -18.96 40.45
CA GLY A 97 7.63 -18.87 41.04
C GLY A 97 8.59 -19.94 40.49
N LYS A 98 8.48 -20.28 39.21
CA LYS A 98 9.27 -21.27 38.47
C LYS A 98 10.05 -20.63 37.33
N LYS A 99 10.88 -21.39 36.66
CA LYS A 99 11.58 -20.96 35.44
C LYS A 99 10.59 -20.97 34.29
N ILE A 100 10.31 -19.80 33.71
CA ILE A 100 9.50 -19.63 32.51
C ILE A 100 10.45 -19.37 31.34
N VAL A 101 10.42 -20.23 30.33
CA VAL A 101 11.20 -20.05 29.10
C VAL A 101 10.22 -19.71 27.97
N ILE A 102 10.46 -18.57 27.32
CA ILE A 102 9.69 -18.07 26.18
C ILE A 102 10.62 -18.05 24.98
N ASN A 103 10.31 -18.86 23.98
CA ASN A 103 11.07 -18.88 22.71
C ASN A 103 10.23 -18.29 21.58
N LEU A 104 10.80 -17.39 20.80
CA LEU A 104 10.19 -16.83 19.61
C LEU A 104 10.76 -17.53 18.37
N ALA A 105 10.07 -18.54 17.86
CA ALA A 105 10.49 -19.31 16.68
C ALA A 105 10.01 -18.65 15.37
N PRO A 106 10.77 -18.77 14.25
CA PRO A 106 12.10 -19.37 14.09
C PRO A 106 13.22 -18.47 14.59
N ALA A 107 14.36 -19.05 15.04
CA ALA A 107 15.44 -18.32 15.68
C ALA A 107 16.33 -17.48 14.73
N ASP A 108 16.25 -17.70 13.42
CA ASP A 108 17.00 -16.98 12.38
C ASP A 108 16.43 -15.61 12.03
N MET A 109 15.23 -15.31 12.55
CA MET A 109 14.49 -14.09 12.25
C MET A 109 14.45 -13.14 13.47
N HIS A 110 14.93 -11.92 13.31
CA HIS A 110 14.78 -10.88 14.34
C HIS A 110 13.32 -10.48 14.55
N LYS A 111 12.80 -10.66 15.77
CA LYS A 111 11.46 -10.19 16.17
C LYS A 111 11.58 -8.80 16.77
N LYS A 112 10.67 -7.91 16.37
CA LYS A 112 10.71 -6.49 16.73
C LYS A 112 9.33 -5.96 17.04
N GLY A 113 9.28 -4.98 17.95
CA GLY A 113 8.05 -4.30 18.33
C GLY A 113 7.28 -5.00 19.44
N SER A 114 6.22 -4.35 19.89
CA SER A 114 5.39 -4.73 21.03
C SER A 114 4.22 -5.67 20.70
N GLY A 115 4.00 -5.98 19.44
CA GLY A 115 2.87 -6.81 18.99
C GLY A 115 2.87 -8.25 19.50
N TYR A 116 3.95 -8.71 20.14
CA TYR A 116 4.06 -10.03 20.74
C TYR A 116 3.63 -10.08 22.21
N ASP A 117 3.22 -8.96 22.82
CA ASP A 117 2.83 -8.89 24.23
C ASP A 117 1.66 -9.82 24.53
N VAL A 118 0.58 -9.73 23.74
CA VAL A 118 -0.61 -10.58 23.92
C VAL A 118 -0.28 -12.06 23.68
N PRO A 119 0.40 -12.49 22.62
CA PRO A 119 0.86 -13.86 22.46
C PRO A 119 1.70 -14.39 23.63
N ILE A 120 2.60 -13.59 24.17
CA ILE A 120 3.41 -13.96 25.35
C ILE A 120 2.53 -14.12 26.60
N ALA A 121 1.57 -13.18 26.80
CA ALA A 121 0.63 -13.25 27.94
C ALA A 121 -0.20 -14.54 27.89
N LEU A 122 -0.76 -14.87 26.72
CA LEU A 122 -1.55 -16.10 26.51
C LEU A 122 -0.72 -17.36 26.77
N GLY A 123 0.51 -17.38 26.27
CA GLY A 123 1.42 -18.50 26.50
C GLY A 123 1.71 -18.72 27.99
N ILE A 124 1.90 -17.65 28.78
CA ILE A 124 2.09 -17.73 30.24
C ILE A 124 0.81 -18.22 30.94
N ILE A 125 -0.37 -17.68 30.60
CA ILE A 125 -1.66 -18.08 31.17
C ILE A 125 -1.94 -19.57 30.92
N ALA A 126 -1.79 -20.00 29.67
CA ALA A 126 -2.04 -21.40 29.28
C ALA A 126 -1.02 -22.36 29.92
N ALA A 127 0.28 -22.04 29.86
CA ALA A 127 1.33 -22.88 30.45
C ALA A 127 1.24 -22.99 31.98
N SER A 128 0.66 -21.97 32.65
CA SER A 128 0.40 -22.00 34.10
C SER A 128 -0.95 -22.61 34.47
N CYS A 129 -1.72 -23.09 33.51
CA CYS A 129 -3.04 -23.72 33.67
C CYS A 129 -4.04 -22.82 34.46
N GLN A 130 -3.97 -21.50 34.31
CA GLN A 130 -4.89 -20.58 34.95
C GLN A 130 -6.20 -20.38 34.18
N ARG A 131 -6.17 -20.59 32.86
CA ARG A 131 -7.32 -20.64 31.94
C ARG A 131 -7.10 -21.72 30.90
N GLU A 132 -8.16 -22.41 30.51
CA GLU A 132 -8.16 -23.33 29.39
C GLU A 132 -8.45 -22.55 28.10
N LEU A 133 -7.60 -22.72 27.10
CA LEU A 133 -7.69 -22.01 25.82
C LEU A 133 -7.63 -23.03 24.67
N PRO A 134 -8.71 -23.83 24.47
CA PRO A 134 -8.72 -24.91 23.50
C PRO A 134 -8.54 -24.44 22.03
N LEU A 135 -8.88 -23.19 21.72
CA LEU A 135 -8.76 -22.63 20.38
C LEU A 135 -7.43 -21.90 20.12
N LEU A 136 -6.49 -21.91 21.10
CA LEU A 136 -5.25 -21.13 21.03
C LEU A 136 -4.41 -21.40 19.78
N GLU A 137 -4.31 -22.65 19.35
CA GLU A 137 -3.52 -23.07 18.18
C GLU A 137 -4.27 -22.85 16.84
N GLU A 138 -5.56 -22.55 16.86
CA GLU A 138 -6.37 -22.33 15.65
C GLU A 138 -6.32 -20.88 15.13
N PHE A 139 -5.82 -19.95 15.95
CA PHE A 139 -5.83 -18.52 15.64
C PHE A 139 -4.43 -17.92 15.59
N ILE A 140 -4.25 -16.93 14.69
CA ILE A 140 -3.11 -16.00 14.76
C ILE A 140 -3.50 -14.85 15.68
N VAL A 141 -2.69 -14.61 16.73
CA VAL A 141 -2.93 -13.56 17.71
C VAL A 141 -1.82 -12.53 17.67
N MET A 142 -2.19 -11.23 17.64
CA MET A 142 -1.25 -10.12 17.72
C MET A 142 -1.87 -8.99 18.55
N GLY A 143 -1.04 -8.27 19.31
CA GLY A 143 -1.47 -7.09 20.06
C GLY A 143 -0.39 -6.61 21.03
N GLU A 144 -0.28 -5.29 21.19
CA GLU A 144 0.49 -4.70 22.30
C GLU A 144 -0.40 -4.65 23.54
N LEU A 145 0.15 -4.99 24.71
CA LEU A 145 -0.60 -5.04 25.96
C LEU A 145 -0.30 -3.81 26.81
N GLY A 146 -1.34 -3.06 27.17
CA GLY A 146 -1.27 -2.00 28.16
C GLY A 146 -1.15 -2.56 29.58
N LEU A 147 -0.64 -1.78 30.54
CA LEU A 147 -0.54 -2.18 31.93
C LEU A 147 -1.92 -2.39 32.63
N ASP A 148 -2.95 -1.82 32.02
CA ASP A 148 -4.37 -1.94 32.40
C ASP A 148 -5.08 -3.16 31.81
N GLY A 149 -4.37 -3.95 31.00
CA GLY A 149 -4.95 -5.08 30.25
C GLY A 149 -5.60 -4.69 28.93
N GLY A 150 -5.57 -3.41 28.55
CA GLY A 150 -6.04 -2.95 27.23
C GLY A 150 -5.12 -3.42 26.10
N VAL A 151 -5.70 -3.77 24.96
CA VAL A 151 -4.96 -4.22 23.78
C VAL A 151 -4.84 -3.06 22.78
N ARG A 152 -3.60 -2.71 22.40
CA ARG A 152 -3.27 -1.60 21.53
C ARG A 152 -2.92 -2.07 20.13
N ASP A 153 -3.09 -1.16 19.17
CA ASP A 153 -2.95 -1.40 17.73
C ASP A 153 -1.56 -1.92 17.33
N VAL A 154 -1.57 -2.73 16.27
CA VAL A 154 -0.37 -3.26 15.64
C VAL A 154 -0.43 -2.99 14.13
N PRO A 155 0.69 -2.54 13.52
CA PRO A 155 0.74 -2.33 12.08
C PRO A 155 0.78 -3.67 11.32
N GLY A 156 0.22 -3.69 10.11
CA GLY A 156 0.29 -4.85 9.23
C GLY A 156 -0.81 -5.88 9.45
N ALA A 157 -2.00 -5.46 9.88
CA ALA A 157 -3.15 -6.34 10.08
C ALA A 157 -3.54 -7.09 8.79
N LEU A 158 -3.60 -6.40 7.64
CA LEU A 158 -3.98 -7.03 6.37
C LEU A 158 -3.03 -8.15 5.92
N PRO A 159 -1.69 -7.99 5.90
CA PRO A 159 -0.78 -9.11 5.66
C PRO A 159 -0.96 -10.28 6.63
N ILE A 160 -1.26 -10.00 7.91
CA ILE A 160 -1.46 -11.04 8.94
C ILE A 160 -2.72 -11.84 8.65
N VAL A 161 -3.83 -11.18 8.31
CA VAL A 161 -5.10 -11.86 7.96
C VAL A 161 -4.95 -12.68 6.68
N GLU A 162 -4.24 -12.15 5.67
CA GLU A 162 -3.94 -12.91 4.46
C GLU A 162 -3.08 -14.16 4.74
N LEU A 163 -2.10 -14.05 5.65
CA LEU A 163 -1.30 -15.19 6.10
C LEU A 163 -2.20 -16.25 6.75
N ALA A 164 -3.12 -15.85 7.62
CA ALA A 164 -4.04 -16.77 8.28
C ALA A 164 -4.91 -17.54 7.27
N SER A 165 -5.39 -16.86 6.23
CA SER A 165 -6.14 -17.49 5.15
C SER A 165 -5.29 -18.50 4.37
N LYS A 166 -4.06 -18.13 4.01
CA LYS A 166 -3.14 -19.00 3.23
C LYS A 166 -2.70 -20.26 3.99
N GLU A 167 -2.42 -20.12 5.28
CA GLU A 167 -1.95 -21.22 6.14
C GLU A 167 -3.10 -22.07 6.70
N GLY A 168 -4.35 -21.67 6.46
CA GLY A 168 -5.54 -22.44 6.87
C GLY A 168 -5.90 -22.29 8.35
N PHE A 169 -5.50 -21.21 9.01
CA PHE A 169 -5.97 -20.89 10.35
C PHE A 169 -7.47 -20.57 10.35
N ARG A 170 -8.14 -20.85 11.45
CA ARG A 170 -9.56 -20.53 11.64
C ARG A 170 -9.81 -19.02 11.61
N GLY A 171 -8.85 -18.23 12.09
CA GLY A 171 -8.96 -16.77 12.09
C GLY A 171 -7.79 -16.03 12.72
N CYS A 172 -8.05 -14.76 12.96
CA CYS A 172 -7.14 -13.85 13.65
C CYS A 172 -7.84 -13.19 14.85
N VAL A 173 -7.09 -12.96 15.92
CA VAL A 173 -7.48 -12.11 17.03
C VAL A 173 -6.53 -10.91 17.06
N LEU A 174 -7.04 -9.75 16.76
CA LEU A 174 -6.28 -8.51 16.58
C LEU A 174 -6.91 -7.36 17.37
N PRO A 175 -6.17 -6.30 17.71
CA PRO A 175 -6.75 -5.08 18.27
C PRO A 175 -7.88 -4.56 17.36
N ARG A 176 -8.95 -4.02 17.95
CA ARG A 176 -10.16 -3.64 17.20
C ARG A 176 -9.90 -2.73 16.01
N VAL A 177 -9.09 -1.70 16.19
CA VAL A 177 -8.76 -0.76 15.11
C VAL A 177 -7.99 -1.46 13.99
N SER A 178 -7.02 -2.31 14.32
CA SER A 178 -6.26 -3.10 13.36
C SER A 178 -7.14 -4.15 12.65
N ALA A 179 -8.06 -4.79 13.37
CA ALA A 179 -8.99 -5.77 12.83
C ALA A 179 -9.96 -5.16 11.80
N MET A 180 -10.37 -3.89 12.01
CA MET A 180 -11.25 -3.16 11.09
C MET A 180 -10.67 -3.01 9.68
N GLU A 181 -9.35 -3.04 9.50
CA GLU A 181 -8.72 -3.04 8.18
C GLU A 181 -9.19 -4.23 7.33
N ALA A 182 -9.47 -5.36 7.95
CA ALA A 182 -9.81 -6.62 7.29
C ALA A 182 -11.31 -6.90 7.20
N VAL A 183 -12.17 -5.89 7.39
CA VAL A 183 -13.64 -6.05 7.37
C VAL A 183 -14.18 -6.68 6.08
N GLU A 184 -13.49 -6.51 4.96
CA GLU A 184 -13.89 -7.05 3.65
C GLU A 184 -13.38 -8.50 3.40
N PHE A 185 -12.63 -9.10 4.34
CA PHE A 185 -12.21 -10.51 4.23
C PHE A 185 -13.35 -11.43 4.69
N GLU A 186 -13.76 -12.36 3.82
CA GLU A 186 -14.84 -13.32 4.09
C GLU A 186 -14.32 -14.73 4.42
N ASP A 187 -13.09 -15.05 4.01
CA ASP A 187 -12.53 -16.41 4.09
C ASP A 187 -12.00 -16.76 5.49
N VAL A 188 -11.80 -15.76 6.35
CA VAL A 188 -11.17 -15.91 7.67
C VAL A 188 -11.95 -15.12 8.72
N LYS A 189 -12.17 -15.71 9.89
CA LYS A 189 -12.79 -15.00 11.02
C LYS A 189 -11.80 -14.03 11.63
N VAL A 190 -12.14 -12.76 11.67
CA VAL A 190 -11.31 -11.71 12.29
C VAL A 190 -12.04 -11.14 13.49
N TYR A 191 -11.47 -11.33 14.68
CA TYR A 191 -12.00 -10.79 15.92
C TYR A 191 -11.24 -9.53 16.31
N GLY A 192 -11.96 -8.45 16.55
CA GLY A 192 -11.45 -7.16 17.02
C GLY A 192 -11.62 -7.02 18.51
N VAL A 193 -10.53 -6.98 19.27
CA VAL A 193 -10.51 -6.99 20.73
C VAL A 193 -9.97 -5.67 21.28
N ASP A 194 -10.50 -5.25 22.44
CA ASP A 194 -10.06 -4.05 23.15
C ASP A 194 -9.29 -4.39 24.43
N THR A 195 -9.51 -5.60 24.98
CA THR A 195 -8.91 -6.05 26.24
C THR A 195 -8.38 -7.48 26.13
N LEU A 196 -7.46 -7.86 27.03
CA LEU A 196 -6.99 -9.24 27.15
C LEU A 196 -8.13 -10.20 27.53
N GLU A 197 -9.14 -9.76 28.27
CA GLU A 197 -10.29 -10.60 28.60
C GLU A 197 -11.12 -10.93 27.36
N ASP A 198 -11.26 -10.00 26.39
CA ASP A 198 -11.90 -10.29 25.10
C ASP A 198 -11.16 -11.38 24.33
N VAL A 199 -9.81 -11.33 24.36
CA VAL A 199 -8.97 -12.38 23.75
C VAL A 199 -9.22 -13.73 24.39
N LEU A 200 -9.28 -13.77 25.72
CA LEU A 200 -9.53 -15.00 26.48
C LEU A 200 -10.93 -15.56 26.19
N ARG A 201 -11.96 -14.72 26.06
CA ARG A 201 -13.32 -15.13 25.67
C ARG A 201 -13.33 -15.81 24.30
N VAL A 202 -12.67 -15.22 23.31
CA VAL A 202 -12.59 -15.80 21.95
C VAL A 202 -11.89 -17.15 21.96
N LEU A 203 -10.78 -17.28 22.70
CA LEU A 203 -9.94 -18.47 22.68
C LEU A 203 -10.43 -19.60 23.60
N SER A 204 -11.28 -19.30 24.59
CA SER A 204 -11.93 -20.31 25.44
C SER A 204 -12.99 -21.10 24.65
N GLY A 205 -13.63 -20.49 23.65
CA GLY A 205 -14.67 -21.12 22.85
C GLY A 205 -15.96 -21.43 23.60
N GLU A 206 -16.13 -20.92 24.83
CA GLU A 206 -17.31 -21.17 25.68
C GLU A 206 -18.54 -20.38 25.25
N GLU A 207 -18.33 -19.23 24.60
CA GLU A 207 -19.38 -18.33 24.12
C GLU A 207 -19.21 -17.99 22.66
N GLU A 208 -20.34 -17.72 21.96
CA GLU A 208 -20.29 -17.08 20.64
C GLU A 208 -19.91 -15.61 20.80
N CYS A 209 -18.72 -15.24 20.30
CA CYS A 209 -18.18 -13.88 20.38
C CYS A 209 -18.52 -13.06 19.12
N ASP A 210 -19.80 -13.10 18.70
CA ASP A 210 -20.27 -12.38 17.51
C ASP A 210 -20.17 -10.85 17.66
N ASP A 211 -20.17 -10.35 18.88
CA ASP A 211 -19.95 -8.95 19.24
C ASP A 211 -18.53 -8.46 18.93
N LEU A 212 -17.56 -9.37 18.91
CA LEU A 212 -16.15 -9.11 18.60
C LEU A 212 -15.80 -9.42 17.15
N LEU A 213 -16.68 -10.09 16.39
CA LEU A 213 -16.42 -10.46 15.01
C LEU A 213 -16.54 -9.24 14.09
N VAL A 214 -15.48 -8.94 13.33
CA VAL A 214 -15.35 -7.76 12.46
C VAL A 214 -15.58 -8.10 10.99
N SER A 215 -15.54 -9.39 10.57
CA SER A 215 -15.66 -9.77 9.16
C SER A 215 -17.02 -9.44 8.52
N GLY A 216 -16.98 -9.05 7.24
CA GLY A 216 -17.97 -8.40 6.38
C GLY A 216 -19.47 -8.56 6.59
N LYS A 217 -19.98 -9.74 6.97
CA LYS A 217 -21.44 -9.97 7.12
C LYS A 217 -22.03 -9.28 8.35
N THR A 218 -21.25 -9.17 9.43
CA THR A 218 -21.68 -8.57 10.69
C THR A 218 -21.66 -7.05 10.62
N PHE A 219 -20.67 -6.47 9.96
CA PHE A 219 -20.57 -5.01 9.80
C PHE A 219 -21.70 -4.42 8.97
N SER A 220 -22.08 -5.07 7.85
CA SER A 220 -23.24 -4.65 7.04
C SER A 220 -24.55 -4.71 7.82
N ARG A 221 -24.68 -5.64 8.77
CA ARG A 221 -25.87 -5.81 9.59
C ARG A 221 -25.98 -4.74 10.68
N CYS A 222 -24.86 -4.38 11.32
CA CYS A 222 -24.84 -3.28 12.32
C CYS A 222 -25.05 -1.92 11.67
N ALA A 223 -24.47 -1.68 10.49
CA ALA A 223 -24.68 -0.44 9.74
C ALA A 223 -26.10 -0.29 9.20
N ALA A 224 -26.77 -1.40 8.83
CA ALA A 224 -28.13 -1.39 8.30
C ALA A 224 -29.21 -1.29 9.38
N LEU A 225 -28.95 -1.76 10.61
CA LEU A 225 -29.94 -1.79 11.69
C LEU A 225 -29.94 -0.56 12.57
N GLY A 226 -28.93 0.33 12.46
CA GLY A 226 -28.82 1.52 13.32
C GLY A 226 -28.84 1.21 14.83
N GLU A 227 -28.69 -0.06 15.22
CA GLU A 227 -28.75 -0.50 16.60
C GLU A 227 -27.41 -0.31 17.28
N ARG A 228 -27.40 0.56 18.26
CA ARG A 228 -26.27 0.79 19.18
C ARG A 228 -26.17 -0.43 20.10
N GLY A 229 -25.20 -1.32 19.83
CA GLY A 229 -24.82 -2.33 20.81
C GLY A 229 -24.30 -1.68 22.10
N PRO A 230 -24.40 -2.36 23.27
CA PRO A 230 -23.99 -1.84 24.56
C PRO A 230 -22.48 -1.87 24.73
N GLY A 231 -21.79 -1.03 24.01
CA GLY A 231 -20.35 -0.76 24.10
C GLY A 231 -20.12 0.53 23.35
N ARG A 232 -20.11 1.65 24.08
CA ARG A 232 -19.97 3.00 23.57
C ARG A 232 -18.71 3.15 22.70
N CYS A 233 -18.82 2.95 21.38
CA CYS A 233 -18.12 3.79 20.43
C CYS A 233 -19.07 4.97 20.13
N GLU A 234 -18.85 6.10 20.78
CA GLU A 234 -19.40 7.38 20.33
C GLU A 234 -18.72 7.73 19.00
N MET A 235 -19.17 7.09 17.91
CA MET A 235 -18.97 7.67 16.58
C MET A 235 -19.99 8.81 16.49
N ASN A 236 -19.52 10.03 16.77
CA ASN A 236 -20.24 11.24 16.45
C ASN A 236 -20.67 11.17 15.00
N SER A 237 -21.97 11.30 14.74
CA SER A 237 -22.56 11.38 13.40
C SER A 237 -22.04 12.57 12.57
N ASP A 238 -21.29 13.47 13.19
CA ASP A 238 -20.64 14.62 12.56
C ASP A 238 -19.27 14.29 11.93
N VAL A 239 -18.71 13.08 12.16
CA VAL A 239 -17.42 12.62 11.60
C VAL A 239 -17.58 12.00 10.19
N LEU A 240 -18.82 11.81 9.71
CA LEU A 240 -19.07 11.44 8.31
C LEU A 240 -18.94 12.62 7.33
N SER A 241 -18.74 13.83 7.84
CA SER A 241 -18.42 15.01 7.05
C SER A 241 -16.94 15.37 7.17
N SER A 242 -16.17 15.00 6.16
CA SER A 242 -15.02 15.74 5.62
C SER A 242 -13.63 15.71 6.24
N GLU A 243 -13.31 15.06 7.36
CA GLU A 243 -11.95 15.28 7.91
C GLU A 243 -11.04 14.06 8.11
N ASP A 244 -11.49 12.83 7.87
CA ASP A 244 -10.68 11.64 8.21
C ASP A 244 -10.39 10.70 7.03
N ASN A 245 -10.10 11.28 5.87
CA ASN A 245 -9.47 10.54 4.80
C ASN A 245 -7.96 10.85 4.81
N GLY A 246 -7.17 10.14 5.58
CA GLY A 246 -5.71 10.21 5.50
C GLY A 246 -5.13 9.91 4.11
N LEU A 247 -5.99 9.73 3.11
CA LEU A 247 -5.71 9.62 1.68
C LEU A 247 -6.07 10.88 0.90
N SER A 248 -6.90 11.78 1.43
CA SER A 248 -7.23 13.07 0.82
C SER A 248 -6.78 14.22 1.70
N GLU A 249 -5.50 14.29 2.00
CA GLU A 249 -4.87 15.52 2.51
C GLU A 249 -5.03 16.68 1.49
N PHE A 250 -5.51 16.34 0.28
CA PHE A 250 -5.79 17.27 -0.81
C PHE A 250 -7.23 17.08 -1.29
N ALA A 251 -8.05 18.10 -1.08
CA ALA A 251 -9.38 18.15 -1.72
C ALA A 251 -9.24 17.91 -3.23
N MET A 252 -9.97 16.92 -3.76
CA MET A 252 -10.02 16.66 -5.19
C MET A 252 -10.60 17.91 -5.88
N MET A 253 -9.89 18.44 -6.87
CA MET A 253 -10.32 19.57 -7.66
C MET A 253 -11.05 19.09 -8.91
N ASP A 254 -12.17 19.69 -9.26
CA ASP A 254 -12.88 19.33 -10.49
C ASP A 254 -12.25 20.02 -11.71
N PHE A 255 -12.25 19.35 -12.85
CA PHE A 255 -11.77 19.89 -14.12
C PHE A 255 -12.53 21.15 -14.53
N SER A 256 -13.80 21.28 -14.15
CA SER A 256 -14.63 22.46 -14.40
C SER A 256 -14.16 23.70 -13.65
N GLU A 257 -13.45 23.53 -12.54
CA GLU A 257 -12.88 24.63 -11.75
C GLU A 257 -11.63 25.24 -12.38
N ILE A 258 -10.97 24.48 -13.28
CA ILE A 258 -9.74 24.94 -13.96
C ILE A 258 -10.12 25.73 -15.20
N VAL A 259 -9.85 27.03 -15.18
CA VAL A 259 -10.15 27.92 -16.29
C VAL A 259 -9.12 27.79 -17.41
N GLY A 260 -9.56 27.60 -18.64
CA GLY A 260 -8.69 27.44 -19.82
C GLY A 260 -7.83 26.17 -19.76
N GLN A 261 -6.60 26.26 -20.25
CA GLN A 261 -5.59 25.17 -20.26
C GLN A 261 -6.04 23.92 -21.05
N ASP A 262 -6.82 24.06 -22.12
CA ASP A 262 -7.45 22.94 -22.82
C ASP A 262 -6.43 21.91 -23.35
N ALA A 263 -5.29 22.38 -23.88
CA ALA A 263 -4.21 21.49 -24.31
C ALA A 263 -3.58 20.70 -23.16
N ALA A 264 -3.43 21.34 -21.98
CA ALA A 264 -2.91 20.66 -20.79
C ALA A 264 -3.94 19.69 -20.20
N LYS A 265 -5.22 20.04 -20.17
CA LYS A 265 -6.32 19.16 -19.78
C LYS A 265 -6.37 17.93 -20.68
N ARG A 266 -6.26 18.10 -22.02
CA ARG A 266 -6.20 16.98 -22.97
C ARG A 266 -5.00 16.07 -22.74
N GLY A 267 -3.81 16.64 -22.50
CA GLY A 267 -2.63 15.84 -22.18
C GLY A 267 -2.76 15.04 -20.88
N VAL A 268 -3.40 15.63 -19.85
CA VAL A 268 -3.69 14.96 -18.58
C VAL A 268 -4.74 13.86 -18.74
N GLU A 269 -5.77 14.05 -19.57
CA GLU A 269 -6.74 13.01 -19.93
C GLU A 269 -6.05 11.80 -20.59
N ILE A 270 -5.15 12.05 -21.55
CA ILE A 270 -4.36 11.00 -22.22
C ILE A 270 -3.46 10.29 -21.19
N ALA A 271 -2.82 11.05 -20.29
CA ALA A 271 -1.99 10.49 -19.24
C ALA A 271 -2.78 9.55 -18.32
N ALA A 272 -3.94 9.99 -17.85
CA ALA A 272 -4.83 9.19 -17.02
C ALA A 272 -5.32 7.93 -17.74
N ALA A 273 -5.65 8.05 -19.04
CA ALA A 273 -6.11 6.92 -19.84
C ALA A 273 -5.02 5.87 -20.07
N GLY A 274 -3.75 6.27 -20.26
CA GLY A 274 -2.66 5.35 -20.59
C GLY A 274 -1.73 4.99 -19.44
N GLY A 275 -1.85 5.65 -18.28
CA GLY A 275 -0.89 5.49 -17.17
C GLY A 275 0.45 6.18 -17.44
N HIS A 276 0.45 7.28 -18.19
CA HIS A 276 1.67 7.95 -18.62
C HIS A 276 2.19 8.97 -17.61
N ASN A 277 3.51 9.07 -17.48
CA ASN A 277 4.17 10.07 -16.68
C ASN A 277 4.13 11.45 -17.35
N VAL A 278 3.90 12.51 -16.58
CA VAL A 278 3.67 13.87 -17.07
C VAL A 278 4.60 14.87 -16.42
N ILE A 279 5.06 15.86 -17.19
CA ILE A 279 5.64 17.09 -16.62
C ILE A 279 4.83 18.31 -17.08
N LEU A 280 4.48 19.14 -16.10
CA LEU A 280 3.77 20.41 -16.27
C LEU A 280 4.79 21.55 -16.16
N ILE A 281 5.01 22.31 -17.23
CA ILE A 281 5.93 23.43 -17.22
C ILE A 281 5.13 24.70 -17.44
N GLY A 282 5.30 25.69 -16.57
CA GLY A 282 4.59 26.96 -16.70
C GLY A 282 4.91 27.94 -15.59
N PRO A 283 4.50 29.20 -15.73
CA PRO A 283 4.74 30.24 -14.75
C PRO A 283 4.05 29.97 -13.42
N PRO A 284 4.47 30.63 -12.32
CA PRO A 284 3.75 30.61 -11.06
C PRO A 284 2.29 31.04 -11.27
N GLY A 285 1.34 30.35 -10.60
CA GLY A 285 -0.09 30.66 -10.72
C GLY A 285 -0.77 30.15 -12.00
N SER A 286 -0.09 29.38 -12.87
CA SER A 286 -0.72 28.79 -14.07
C SER A 286 -1.65 27.59 -13.80
N GLY A 287 -1.77 27.14 -12.55
CA GLY A 287 -2.67 26.04 -12.16
C GLY A 287 -2.04 24.64 -12.24
N LYS A 288 -0.70 24.50 -12.25
CA LYS A 288 0.01 23.22 -12.34
C LYS A 288 -0.43 22.23 -11.25
N SER A 289 -0.37 22.65 -10.00
CA SER A 289 -0.71 21.81 -8.84
C SER A 289 -2.23 21.51 -8.81
N SER A 290 -3.07 22.45 -9.25
CA SER A 290 -4.52 22.24 -9.41
C SER A 290 -4.83 21.18 -10.45
N LEU A 291 -4.16 21.24 -11.61
CA LEU A 291 -4.34 20.26 -12.69
C LEU A 291 -3.84 18.86 -12.27
N ALA A 292 -2.74 18.78 -11.51
CA ALA A 292 -2.25 17.52 -10.97
C ALA A 292 -3.25 16.87 -9.98
N LYS A 293 -3.90 17.69 -9.13
CA LYS A 293 -4.96 17.21 -8.22
C LYS A 293 -6.20 16.75 -8.99
N ALA A 294 -6.63 17.54 -9.99
CA ALA A 294 -7.77 17.18 -10.82
C ALA A 294 -7.53 15.87 -11.61
N MET A 295 -6.28 15.59 -12.01
CA MET A 295 -5.91 14.33 -12.66
C MET A 295 -6.20 13.12 -11.78
N ALA A 296 -5.94 13.19 -10.47
CA ALA A 296 -6.24 12.09 -9.56
C ALA A 296 -7.75 11.78 -9.53
N GLY A 297 -8.61 12.80 -9.68
CA GLY A 297 -10.06 12.66 -9.70
C GLY A 297 -10.64 11.98 -10.95
N ILE A 298 -9.90 11.93 -12.05
CA ILE A 298 -10.34 11.25 -13.29
C ILE A 298 -9.77 9.85 -13.46
N LEU A 299 -8.92 9.38 -12.54
CA LEU A 299 -8.42 8.01 -12.57
C LEU A 299 -9.52 7.01 -12.22
N PRO A 300 -9.59 5.85 -12.90
CA PRO A 300 -10.55 4.80 -12.55
C PRO A 300 -10.24 4.25 -11.16
N LYS A 301 -11.28 3.81 -10.45
CA LYS A 301 -11.13 3.11 -9.16
C LYS A 301 -10.21 1.91 -9.29
N MET A 302 -9.55 1.54 -8.21
CA MET A 302 -8.72 0.34 -8.17
C MET A 302 -9.58 -0.92 -8.28
N ASN A 303 -9.06 -1.97 -8.92
CA ASN A 303 -9.65 -3.30 -8.83
C ASN A 303 -9.29 -3.94 -7.47
N GLN A 304 -9.89 -5.08 -7.14
CA GLN A 304 -9.70 -5.74 -5.86
C GLN A 304 -8.23 -6.07 -5.56
N ARG A 305 -7.48 -6.53 -6.55
CA ARG A 305 -6.04 -6.84 -6.41
C ARG A 305 -5.21 -5.58 -6.15
N GLU A 306 -5.44 -4.52 -6.93
CA GLU A 306 -4.77 -3.23 -6.73
C GLU A 306 -5.11 -2.64 -5.36
N SER A 307 -6.39 -2.69 -4.96
CA SER A 307 -6.89 -2.21 -3.68
C SER A 307 -6.22 -2.96 -2.52
N LEU A 308 -6.17 -4.29 -2.57
CA LEU A 308 -5.53 -5.11 -1.54
C LEU A 308 -4.03 -4.82 -1.43
N GLN A 309 -3.29 -4.75 -2.55
CA GLN A 309 -1.86 -4.44 -2.53
C GLN A 309 -1.58 -3.06 -1.94
N THR A 310 -2.36 -2.06 -2.34
CA THR A 310 -2.23 -0.69 -1.82
C THR A 310 -2.55 -0.65 -0.33
N SER A 311 -3.65 -1.26 0.09
CA SER A 311 -4.06 -1.30 1.50
C SER A 311 -3.02 -2.00 2.39
N LYS A 312 -2.36 -3.07 1.91
CA LYS A 312 -1.26 -3.72 2.63
C LYS A 312 -0.07 -2.78 2.87
N ILE A 313 0.29 -1.94 1.88
CA ILE A 313 1.37 -0.96 2.05
C ILE A 313 1.00 0.03 3.16
N TYR A 314 -0.24 0.52 3.17
CA TYR A 314 -0.73 1.46 4.18
C TYR A 314 -0.86 0.80 5.56
N SER A 315 -1.32 -0.43 5.62
CA SER A 315 -1.39 -1.24 6.85
C SER A 315 0.00 -1.40 7.50
N VAL A 316 1.01 -1.81 6.71
CA VAL A 316 2.40 -1.95 7.21
C VAL A 316 3.00 -0.60 7.60
N ALA A 317 2.63 0.48 6.90
CA ALA A 317 3.05 1.84 7.24
C ALA A 317 2.39 2.39 8.53
N GLY A 318 1.42 1.69 9.12
CA GLY A 318 0.61 2.20 10.23
C GLY A 318 -0.24 3.41 9.84
N ARG A 319 -0.64 3.49 8.57
CA ARG A 319 -1.45 4.57 7.98
C ARG A 319 -2.75 4.03 7.38
N ALA A 320 -3.29 2.99 7.98
CA ALA A 320 -4.57 2.44 7.58
C ALA A 320 -5.71 3.45 7.76
N ARG A 321 -6.80 3.22 7.05
CA ARG A 321 -7.95 4.13 7.06
C ARG A 321 -8.66 4.06 8.42
N SER A 322 -8.96 5.20 9.04
CA SER A 322 -9.63 5.28 10.34
C SER A 322 -11.03 4.63 10.36
N GLY A 323 -11.70 4.53 9.22
CA GLY A 323 -13.00 3.86 9.09
C GLY A 323 -12.93 2.37 8.73
N GLY A 324 -11.74 1.78 8.67
CA GLY A 324 -11.53 0.39 8.26
C GLY A 324 -11.74 0.13 6.76
N GLY A 325 -11.62 -1.16 6.37
CA GLY A 325 -11.77 -1.63 5.00
C GLY A 325 -10.62 -1.32 4.05
N LEU A 326 -10.77 -1.76 2.80
CA LEU A 326 -9.75 -1.57 1.77
C LEU A 326 -9.78 -0.15 1.18
N ILE A 327 -8.64 0.28 0.66
CA ILE A 327 -8.48 1.54 -0.05
C ILE A 327 -8.86 1.35 -1.51
N TRP A 328 -9.99 1.95 -1.94
CA TRP A 328 -10.50 1.84 -3.30
C TRP A 328 -10.11 3.01 -4.20
N GLN A 329 -9.79 4.17 -3.61
CA GLN A 329 -9.31 5.33 -4.35
C GLN A 329 -7.81 5.25 -4.57
N ARG A 330 -7.37 5.68 -5.76
CA ARG A 330 -5.94 5.74 -6.07
C ARG A 330 -5.26 6.82 -5.23
N PRO A 331 -4.16 6.48 -4.54
CA PRO A 331 -3.44 7.44 -3.70
C PRO A 331 -2.90 8.61 -4.50
N PHE A 332 -2.95 9.81 -3.91
CA PHE A 332 -2.26 10.99 -4.41
C PHE A 332 -1.23 11.41 -3.36
N ARG A 333 0.05 11.25 -3.66
CA ARG A 333 1.13 11.60 -2.75
C ARG A 333 1.93 12.78 -3.30
N ALA A 334 2.12 13.80 -2.48
CA ALA A 334 2.80 15.03 -2.85
C ALA A 334 3.91 15.36 -1.85
N PRO A 335 5.02 14.60 -1.82
CA PRO A 335 6.13 14.89 -0.93
C PRO A 335 6.76 16.24 -1.26
N HIS A 336 7.17 16.97 -0.24
CA HIS A 336 7.90 18.21 -0.43
C HIS A 336 9.22 17.96 -1.18
N TYR A 337 9.64 18.84 -2.07
CA TYR A 337 10.87 18.69 -2.88
C TYR A 337 12.14 18.54 -2.02
N SER A 338 12.13 19.00 -0.77
CA SER A 338 13.24 18.85 0.19
C SER A 338 13.17 17.59 1.05
N ALA A 339 12.22 16.68 0.80
CA ALA A 339 12.10 15.43 1.54
C ALA A 339 13.41 14.63 1.46
N SER A 340 13.75 13.87 2.50
CA SER A 340 14.94 13.03 2.47
C SER A 340 14.75 11.82 1.52
N VAL A 341 15.84 11.25 1.01
CA VAL A 341 15.78 10.01 0.21
C VAL A 341 15.09 8.89 0.98
N ALA A 342 15.33 8.80 2.31
CA ALA A 342 14.68 7.80 3.15
C ALA A 342 13.16 8.02 3.30
N ALA A 343 12.71 9.26 3.36
CA ALA A 343 11.28 9.57 3.37
C ALA A 343 10.62 9.21 2.02
N LEU A 344 11.33 9.44 0.91
CA LEU A 344 10.81 9.20 -0.43
C LEU A 344 10.80 7.71 -0.79
N ILE A 345 11.92 7.03 -0.63
CA ILE A 345 12.12 5.62 -1.04
C ILE A 345 11.71 4.65 0.06
N GLY A 346 11.80 5.08 1.30
CA GLY A 346 11.66 4.23 2.46
C GLY A 346 13.00 3.95 3.13
N GLY A 347 12.95 3.51 4.35
CA GLY A 347 14.14 3.27 5.15
C GLY A 347 13.80 2.96 6.59
N GLY A 348 14.82 2.94 7.40
CA GLY A 348 14.81 2.60 8.82
C GLY A 348 16.05 1.79 9.14
N SER A 349 16.53 1.88 10.38
CA SER A 349 17.67 1.08 10.85
C SER A 349 17.24 -0.33 11.18
N ASP A 350 16.18 -0.44 11.92
CA ASP A 350 15.67 -1.70 12.48
C ASP A 350 14.31 -2.11 11.91
N ASN A 351 13.39 -1.19 11.72
CA ASN A 351 12.15 -1.41 11.01
C ASN A 351 12.19 -0.68 9.66
N ILE A 352 12.17 -1.44 8.57
CA ILE A 352 12.18 -0.86 7.22
C ILE A 352 10.74 -0.52 6.88
N MET A 353 10.46 0.79 6.79
CA MET A 353 9.13 1.32 6.46
C MET A 353 9.07 1.73 4.98
N PRO A 354 7.91 1.59 4.32
CA PRO A 354 7.72 2.09 2.97
C PRO A 354 7.80 3.62 2.92
N GLY A 355 8.37 4.17 1.85
CA GLY A 355 8.43 5.61 1.60
C GLY A 355 7.25 6.10 0.75
N GLU A 356 7.23 7.42 0.45
CA GLU A 356 6.17 8.06 -0.33
C GLU A 356 5.99 7.44 -1.73
N VAL A 357 7.05 6.92 -2.33
CA VAL A 357 7.02 6.21 -3.61
C VAL A 357 6.18 4.94 -3.53
N SER A 358 6.32 4.16 -2.47
CA SER A 358 5.52 2.97 -2.24
C SER A 358 4.09 3.31 -1.80
N LEU A 359 3.92 4.37 -1.00
CA LEU A 359 2.59 4.88 -0.64
C LEU A 359 1.82 5.45 -1.84
N ALA A 360 2.51 5.84 -2.93
CA ALA A 360 1.90 6.23 -4.19
C ALA A 360 1.54 5.04 -5.11
N HIS A 361 1.77 3.80 -4.68
CA HIS A 361 1.50 2.61 -5.48
C HIS A 361 0.06 2.58 -5.99
N ASN A 362 -0.12 2.24 -7.27
CA ASN A 362 -1.40 2.28 -8.00
C ASN A 362 -2.04 3.68 -8.08
N GLY A 363 -1.31 4.73 -7.75
CA GLY A 363 -1.80 6.10 -7.71
C GLY A 363 -0.87 7.11 -8.40
N VAL A 364 -0.80 8.32 -7.85
CA VAL A 364 -0.03 9.44 -8.38
C VAL A 364 1.03 9.89 -7.37
N LEU A 365 2.27 10.01 -7.85
CA LEU A 365 3.32 10.71 -7.15
C LEU A 365 3.51 12.09 -7.78
N PHE A 366 3.10 13.14 -7.07
CA PHE A 366 3.24 14.52 -7.52
C PHE A 366 4.51 15.15 -6.95
N LEU A 367 5.38 15.63 -7.82
CA LEU A 367 6.59 16.36 -7.46
C LEU A 367 6.48 17.81 -7.90
N ASP A 368 6.12 18.70 -6.96
CA ASP A 368 6.16 20.13 -7.22
C ASP A 368 7.60 20.65 -7.19
N GLU A 369 7.83 21.78 -7.83
CA GLU A 369 9.14 22.42 -7.91
C GLU A 369 10.27 21.46 -8.34
N TYR A 370 10.00 20.61 -9.32
CA TYR A 370 10.91 19.55 -9.79
C TYR A 370 12.35 20.04 -10.04
N THR A 371 12.51 21.27 -10.56
CA THR A 371 13.83 21.86 -10.84
C THR A 371 14.58 22.28 -9.58
N GLU A 372 13.91 22.36 -8.44
CA GLU A 372 14.52 22.69 -7.13
C GLU A 372 14.85 21.42 -6.33
N ALA A 373 14.32 20.28 -6.74
CA ALA A 373 14.58 19.00 -6.07
C ALA A 373 16.08 18.63 -6.15
N PRO A 374 16.68 18.18 -5.04
CA PRO A 374 18.06 17.72 -5.03
C PRO A 374 18.30 16.56 -6.02
N ARG A 375 19.43 16.61 -6.73
CA ARG A 375 19.77 15.58 -7.73
C ARG A 375 19.70 14.15 -7.20
N LYS A 376 20.12 13.95 -5.93
CA LYS A 376 20.07 12.64 -5.26
C LYS A 376 18.63 12.07 -5.18
N ILE A 377 17.62 12.93 -5.00
CA ILE A 377 16.21 12.55 -4.96
C ILE A 377 15.75 12.10 -6.34
N LEU A 378 16.05 12.88 -7.38
CA LEU A 378 15.70 12.55 -8.76
C LEU A 378 16.37 11.25 -9.22
N GLU A 379 17.64 11.05 -8.85
CA GLU A 379 18.36 9.80 -9.14
C GLU A 379 17.75 8.59 -8.42
N ALA A 380 17.29 8.76 -7.18
CA ALA A 380 16.66 7.68 -6.40
C ALA A 380 15.31 7.21 -7.00
N LEU A 381 14.60 8.07 -7.73
CA LEU A 381 13.33 7.73 -8.40
C LEU A 381 13.52 6.92 -9.68
N ARG A 382 14.74 6.86 -10.25
CA ARG A 382 14.97 6.23 -11.57
C ARG A 382 14.64 4.74 -11.59
N ALA A 383 15.11 4.00 -10.59
CA ALA A 383 14.85 2.57 -10.48
C ALA A 383 13.36 2.27 -10.23
N PRO A 384 12.67 2.91 -9.25
CA PRO A 384 11.24 2.69 -9.05
C PRO A 384 10.36 2.95 -10.29
N MET A 385 10.70 3.97 -11.08
CA MET A 385 9.95 4.27 -12.32
C MET A 385 10.15 3.23 -13.42
N GLU A 386 11.26 2.48 -13.42
CA GLU A 386 11.51 1.39 -14.40
C GLU A 386 11.02 0.04 -13.87
N ASP A 387 11.44 -0.29 -12.65
CA ASP A 387 11.25 -1.62 -12.05
C ASP A 387 9.89 -1.76 -11.36
N ARG A 388 9.15 -0.66 -11.15
CA ARG A 388 7.86 -0.58 -10.44
C ARG A 388 7.90 -1.17 -9.03
N LYS A 389 9.08 -1.19 -8.45
CA LYS A 389 9.34 -1.64 -7.09
C LYS A 389 10.51 -0.88 -6.48
N VAL A 390 10.54 -0.85 -5.17
CA VAL A 390 11.63 -0.33 -4.37
C VAL A 390 12.28 -1.48 -3.61
N THR A 391 13.57 -1.65 -3.77
CA THR A 391 14.34 -2.62 -2.97
C THR A 391 15.20 -1.87 -1.96
N ILE A 392 14.93 -2.09 -0.68
CA ILE A 392 15.70 -1.50 0.42
C ILE A 392 16.59 -2.60 1.01
N SER A 393 17.90 -2.48 0.77
CA SER A 393 18.89 -3.42 1.30
C SER A 393 19.58 -2.81 2.51
N ARG A 394 19.61 -3.55 3.63
CA ARG A 394 20.34 -3.24 4.85
C ARG A 394 21.18 -4.45 5.26
N LEU A 395 22.11 -4.27 6.18
CA LEU A 395 23.03 -5.34 6.62
C LEU A 395 22.31 -6.62 7.08
N LYS A 396 21.10 -6.47 7.68
CA LYS A 396 20.35 -7.58 8.28
C LYS A 396 19.10 -7.98 7.51
N SER A 397 18.67 -7.21 6.50
CA SER A 397 17.41 -7.47 5.80
C SER A 397 17.39 -6.81 4.43
N LYS A 398 16.77 -7.50 3.49
CA LYS A 398 16.41 -6.98 2.17
C LYS A 398 14.88 -7.03 2.07
N VAL A 399 14.26 -5.89 1.80
CA VAL A 399 12.80 -5.76 1.70
C VAL A 399 12.46 -5.13 0.36
N GLU A 400 11.43 -5.64 -0.29
CA GLU A 400 10.89 -5.09 -1.51
C GLU A 400 9.48 -4.55 -1.26
N TYR A 401 9.20 -3.34 -1.76
CA TYR A 401 7.88 -2.73 -1.77
C TYR A 401 7.44 -2.47 -3.20
N PRO A 402 6.18 -2.73 -3.55
CA PRO A 402 5.62 -2.29 -4.83
C PRO A 402 5.66 -0.76 -4.94
N ALA A 403 5.88 -0.27 -6.17
CA ALA A 403 5.99 1.16 -6.46
C ALA A 403 5.56 1.46 -7.91
N ASP A 404 4.43 0.92 -8.34
CA ASP A 404 3.83 1.23 -9.63
C ASP A 404 2.96 2.49 -9.49
N PHE A 405 3.49 3.64 -9.87
CA PHE A 405 2.84 4.94 -9.74
C PHE A 405 2.95 5.73 -11.02
N MET A 406 2.03 6.65 -11.24
CA MET A 406 2.14 7.68 -12.27
C MET A 406 2.87 8.89 -11.68
N MET A 407 3.99 9.27 -12.29
CA MET A 407 4.72 10.46 -11.90
C MET A 407 4.11 11.70 -12.57
N VAL A 408 3.73 12.69 -11.78
CA VAL A 408 3.36 14.03 -12.25
C VAL A 408 4.36 15.02 -11.67
N ALA A 409 5.14 15.66 -12.52
CA ALA A 409 6.11 16.68 -12.10
C ALA A 409 5.61 18.07 -12.48
N ALA A 410 5.86 19.06 -11.64
CA ALA A 410 5.63 20.46 -11.98
C ALA A 410 6.94 21.25 -11.92
N ALA A 411 7.20 22.10 -12.91
CA ALA A 411 8.40 22.89 -13.01
C ALA A 411 8.10 24.30 -13.51
N ASN A 412 8.93 25.25 -13.09
CA ASN A 412 8.95 26.57 -13.68
C ASN A 412 9.85 26.61 -14.92
N PRO A 413 9.55 27.41 -15.96
CA PRO A 413 10.31 27.46 -17.19
C PRO A 413 11.68 28.13 -17.06
N CYS A 414 11.94 28.86 -15.97
CA CYS A 414 13.20 29.53 -15.66
C CYS A 414 13.26 29.87 -14.16
N PRO A 415 14.41 30.32 -13.61
CA PRO A 415 14.52 30.66 -12.20
C PRO A 415 13.56 31.74 -11.71
N CYS A 416 13.19 32.75 -12.53
CA CYS A 416 12.15 33.71 -12.16
C CYS A 416 10.72 33.23 -12.42
N GLY A 417 10.56 32.13 -13.16
CA GLY A 417 9.26 31.51 -13.48
C GLY A 417 8.52 32.09 -14.68
N TYR A 418 8.95 33.21 -15.26
CA TYR A 418 8.15 33.97 -16.25
C TYR A 418 8.66 33.88 -17.69
N TYR A 419 9.51 32.90 -18.03
CA TYR A 419 9.96 32.75 -19.41
C TYR A 419 8.78 32.36 -20.31
N GLY A 420 8.62 33.07 -21.44
CA GLY A 420 7.48 32.92 -22.36
C GLY A 420 6.30 33.88 -22.07
N GLU A 421 6.35 34.68 -20.98
CA GLU A 421 5.32 35.64 -20.58
C GLU A 421 5.72 37.09 -20.94
N GLY A 422 6.10 37.32 -22.17
CA GLY A 422 6.52 38.64 -22.66
C GLY A 422 7.73 39.19 -21.90
N ASN A 423 7.67 40.47 -21.48
CA ASN A 423 8.80 41.17 -20.82
C ASN A 423 8.95 40.88 -19.31
N ARG A 424 8.19 39.93 -18.74
CA ARG A 424 8.28 39.62 -17.29
C ARG A 424 9.54 38.86 -16.92
N CYS A 425 10.15 38.14 -17.85
CA CYS A 425 11.34 37.33 -17.57
C CYS A 425 12.60 38.19 -17.52
N THR A 426 13.30 38.18 -16.38
CA THR A 426 14.57 38.89 -16.16
C THR A 426 15.80 38.00 -16.23
N CYS A 427 15.63 36.71 -16.58
CA CYS A 427 16.72 35.73 -16.60
C CYS A 427 17.58 35.88 -17.85
N THR A 428 18.90 35.85 -17.67
CA THR A 428 19.86 35.76 -18.78
C THR A 428 19.75 34.41 -19.50
N PRO A 429 20.12 34.33 -20.80
CA PRO A 429 20.11 33.07 -21.54
C PRO A 429 20.89 31.93 -20.83
N SER A 430 22.06 32.22 -20.28
CA SER A 430 22.89 31.24 -19.57
C SER A 430 22.22 30.76 -18.27
N ARG A 431 21.53 31.61 -17.52
CA ARG A 431 20.77 31.20 -16.32
C ARG A 431 19.56 30.32 -16.70
N ARG A 432 18.88 30.61 -17.80
CA ARG A 432 17.81 29.78 -18.34
C ARG A 432 18.33 28.41 -18.75
N ALA A 433 19.41 28.37 -19.55
CA ALA A 433 20.03 27.12 -19.98
C ALA A 433 20.45 26.24 -18.79
N ALA A 434 21.08 26.83 -17.77
CA ALA A 434 21.45 26.12 -16.54
C ALA A 434 20.23 25.59 -15.75
N HIS A 435 19.11 26.31 -15.75
CA HIS A 435 17.88 25.85 -15.11
C HIS A 435 17.24 24.70 -15.90
N LEU A 436 17.17 24.83 -17.21
CA LEU A 436 16.59 23.83 -18.11
C LEU A 436 17.43 22.56 -18.23
N SER A 437 18.76 22.67 -18.02
CA SER A 437 19.61 21.47 -17.95
C SER A 437 19.21 20.51 -16.84
N LYS A 438 18.51 21.00 -15.78
CA LYS A 438 17.91 20.15 -14.75
C LYS A 438 16.71 19.34 -15.27
N LEU A 439 16.04 19.80 -16.33
CA LEU A 439 14.97 19.11 -17.05
C LEU A 439 15.49 18.18 -18.14
N SER A 440 16.80 18.01 -18.26
CA SER A 440 17.43 17.15 -19.26
C SER A 440 17.90 15.83 -18.65
N GLY A 441 18.20 14.90 -19.54
CA GLY A 441 18.86 13.65 -19.17
C GLY A 441 17.92 12.50 -18.78
N PRO A 442 18.46 11.51 -18.09
CA PRO A 442 17.82 10.20 -17.96
C PRO A 442 16.45 10.19 -17.24
N MET A 443 16.13 11.22 -16.46
CA MET A 443 14.80 11.34 -15.83
C MET A 443 13.74 11.75 -16.84
N MET A 444 14.08 12.69 -17.75
CA MET A 444 13.16 13.13 -18.80
C MET A 444 12.85 12.02 -19.80
N ASP A 445 13.80 11.11 -20.05
CA ASP A 445 13.54 9.89 -20.81
C ASP A 445 12.45 9.00 -20.22
N ARG A 446 12.07 9.17 -18.94
CA ARG A 446 11.03 8.41 -18.24
C ARG A 446 9.69 9.13 -18.15
N ILE A 447 9.65 10.37 -18.58
CA ILE A 447 8.42 11.16 -18.67
C ILE A 447 7.89 11.05 -20.11
N ASP A 448 6.61 10.71 -20.25
CA ASP A 448 6.00 10.44 -21.55
C ASP A 448 5.41 11.70 -22.17
N ILE A 449 4.82 12.58 -21.36
CA ILE A 449 4.04 13.74 -21.78
C ILE A 449 4.65 15.01 -21.20
N HIS A 450 4.95 15.95 -22.06
CA HIS A 450 5.42 17.29 -21.69
C HIS A 450 4.31 18.29 -21.97
N LEU A 451 3.85 19.03 -20.96
CA LEU A 451 2.78 20.02 -21.08
C LEU A 451 3.28 21.42 -20.72
N PHE A 452 3.04 22.35 -21.61
CA PHE A 452 3.34 23.76 -21.35
C PHE A 452 2.05 24.50 -20.98
N MET A 453 2.03 25.08 -19.79
CA MET A 453 0.91 25.86 -19.27
C MET A 453 1.25 27.36 -19.35
N ARG A 454 0.30 28.15 -19.80
CA ARG A 454 0.43 29.61 -19.89
C ARG A 454 -0.34 30.29 -18.77
N THR A 455 -0.06 31.57 -18.54
CA THR A 455 -0.95 32.39 -17.72
C THR A 455 -2.32 32.47 -18.34
N VAL A 456 -3.37 32.35 -17.53
CA VAL A 456 -4.75 32.47 -18.00
C VAL A 456 -5.05 33.95 -18.23
N ASP A 457 -5.63 34.26 -19.38
CA ASP A 457 -6.00 35.63 -19.75
C ASP A 457 -7.06 36.20 -18.79
N SER A 458 -6.92 37.50 -18.44
CA SER A 458 -7.81 38.14 -17.46
C SER A 458 -9.28 38.07 -17.86
N LYS A 459 -9.58 38.14 -19.17
CA LYS A 459 -10.96 37.98 -19.68
C LYS A 459 -11.51 36.57 -19.39
N SER A 460 -10.71 35.53 -19.63
CA SER A 460 -11.10 34.14 -19.37
C SER A 460 -11.33 33.87 -17.87
N LEU A 461 -10.60 34.59 -16.99
CA LEU A 461 -10.80 34.48 -15.53
C LEU A 461 -12.10 35.16 -15.06
N VAL A 462 -12.53 36.23 -15.72
CA VAL A 462 -13.75 36.96 -15.41
C VAL A 462 -14.97 36.28 -16.03
N ASP A 463 -14.88 35.87 -17.30
CA ASP A 463 -15.99 35.32 -18.08
C ASP A 463 -16.26 33.82 -17.82
N ARG A 464 -15.53 33.17 -16.93
CA ARG A 464 -15.61 31.75 -16.50
C ARG A 464 -16.57 30.91 -17.35
N LYS A 465 -16.17 30.57 -18.58
CA LYS A 465 -16.95 29.63 -19.39
C LYS A 465 -17.05 28.29 -18.69
N PRO A 466 -18.21 27.62 -18.69
CA PRO A 466 -18.35 26.28 -18.13
C PRO A 466 -17.33 25.37 -18.79
N ALA A 467 -16.41 24.83 -18.01
CA ALA A 467 -15.48 23.82 -18.48
C ALA A 467 -16.09 22.42 -18.25
N GLU A 468 -15.56 21.44 -18.94
CA GLU A 468 -16.01 20.05 -18.82
C GLU A 468 -15.77 19.51 -17.41
N SER A 469 -16.72 18.76 -16.85
CA SER A 469 -16.60 18.18 -15.51
C SER A 469 -15.63 16.99 -15.47
N SER A 470 -15.01 16.76 -14.33
CA SER A 470 -14.18 15.57 -14.08
C SER A 470 -14.95 14.27 -14.35
N ALA A 471 -16.23 14.20 -14.09
CA ALA A 471 -17.06 13.02 -14.34
C ALA A 471 -17.14 12.66 -15.84
N ALA A 472 -17.28 13.66 -16.73
CA ALA A 472 -17.33 13.44 -18.17
C ALA A 472 -15.98 12.95 -18.72
N VAL A 473 -14.87 13.54 -18.25
CA VAL A 473 -13.51 13.13 -18.62
C VAL A 473 -13.24 11.70 -18.08
N ALA A 474 -13.57 11.43 -16.83
CA ALA A 474 -13.41 10.11 -16.21
C ALA A 474 -14.15 9.00 -16.98
N ALA A 475 -15.34 9.29 -17.52
CA ALA A 475 -16.09 8.32 -18.33
C ALA A 475 -15.35 7.93 -19.61
N ARG A 476 -14.67 8.89 -20.28
CA ARG A 476 -13.82 8.60 -21.47
C ARG A 476 -12.56 7.82 -21.10
N VAL A 477 -11.91 8.21 -19.99
CA VAL A 477 -10.74 7.51 -19.45
C VAL A 477 -11.10 6.06 -19.12
N LEU A 478 -12.26 5.83 -18.48
CA LEU A 478 -12.72 4.48 -18.12
C LEU A 478 -12.91 3.61 -19.37
N LYS A 479 -13.57 4.12 -20.42
CA LYS A 479 -13.75 3.38 -21.69
C LYS A 479 -12.41 2.99 -22.32
N ALA A 480 -11.45 3.91 -22.36
CA ALA A 480 -10.10 3.61 -22.87
C ALA A 480 -9.39 2.55 -22.03
N ARG A 481 -9.55 2.58 -20.71
CA ARG A 481 -9.00 1.56 -19.80
C ARG A 481 -9.65 0.19 -19.94
N GLU A 482 -10.94 0.14 -20.23
CA GLU A 482 -11.65 -1.12 -20.53
C GLU A 482 -11.10 -1.78 -21.80
N ILE A 483 -10.84 -1.00 -22.86
CA ILE A 483 -10.17 -1.49 -24.08
C ILE A 483 -8.78 -2.06 -23.76
N GLN A 484 -8.01 -1.37 -22.92
CA GLN A 484 -6.67 -1.82 -22.51
C GLN A 484 -6.74 -3.08 -21.65
N LYS A 485 -7.69 -3.14 -20.71
CA LYS A 485 -7.93 -4.32 -19.88
C LYS A 485 -8.26 -5.56 -20.73
N ALA A 486 -9.10 -5.42 -21.73
CA ALA A 486 -9.41 -6.50 -22.67
C ALA A 486 -8.18 -6.90 -23.52
N ARG A 487 -7.39 -5.91 -23.97
CA ARG A 487 -6.17 -6.14 -24.75
C ARG A 487 -5.10 -6.92 -23.99
N PHE A 488 -4.94 -6.67 -22.70
CA PHE A 488 -3.87 -7.19 -21.84
C PHE A 488 -4.34 -8.27 -20.87
N ALA A 489 -5.46 -8.92 -21.14
CA ALA A 489 -6.05 -9.92 -20.24
C ALA A 489 -5.06 -11.02 -19.85
N ASP A 490 -4.20 -11.45 -20.77
CA ASP A 490 -3.22 -12.53 -20.58
C ASP A 490 -1.80 -12.03 -20.21
N ASP A 491 -1.55 -10.72 -20.26
CA ASP A 491 -0.20 -10.16 -20.17
C ASP A 491 0.14 -9.60 -18.76
N GLY A 492 -0.83 -9.55 -17.87
CA GLY A 492 -0.65 -9.09 -16.48
C GLY A 492 -0.34 -7.60 -16.32
N ILE A 493 -0.58 -6.77 -17.34
CA ILE A 493 -0.47 -5.31 -17.30
C ILE A 493 -1.84 -4.66 -17.46
N PHE A 494 -1.98 -3.41 -17.00
CA PHE A 494 -3.28 -2.73 -16.94
C PHE A 494 -3.36 -1.45 -17.77
N CYS A 495 -2.26 -1.01 -18.38
CA CYS A 495 -2.21 0.24 -19.15
C CYS A 495 -1.14 0.24 -20.26
N ASN A 496 -1.34 1.10 -21.25
CA ASN A 496 -0.44 1.18 -22.40
C ASN A 496 1.00 1.61 -22.05
N ALA A 497 1.18 2.47 -21.04
CA ALA A 497 2.51 2.88 -20.58
C ALA A 497 3.35 1.69 -20.10
N ALA A 498 2.70 0.63 -19.62
CA ALA A 498 3.33 -0.58 -19.12
C ALA A 498 3.86 -1.52 -20.21
N MET A 499 3.47 -1.35 -21.46
CA MET A 499 3.89 -2.23 -22.56
C MET A 499 5.42 -2.33 -22.65
N THR A 500 5.92 -3.52 -22.88
CA THR A 500 7.31 -3.78 -23.27
C THR A 500 7.51 -3.57 -24.77
N ASN A 501 8.75 -3.52 -25.26
CA ASN A 501 9.01 -3.39 -26.69
C ASN A 501 8.40 -4.55 -27.51
N ARG A 502 8.41 -5.79 -27.00
CA ARG A 502 7.76 -6.94 -27.65
C ARG A 502 6.24 -6.75 -27.77
N MET A 503 5.63 -6.14 -26.78
CA MET A 503 4.20 -5.85 -26.80
C MET A 503 3.85 -4.72 -27.78
N LEU A 504 4.77 -3.77 -28.02
CA LEU A 504 4.57 -2.74 -29.06
C LEU A 504 4.45 -3.37 -30.45
N ASP A 505 5.30 -4.34 -30.77
CA ASP A 505 5.23 -5.05 -32.06
C ASP A 505 3.90 -5.80 -32.22
N ARG A 506 3.36 -6.36 -31.13
CA ARG A 506 2.11 -7.12 -31.12
C ARG A 506 0.86 -6.24 -31.16
N TYR A 507 0.81 -5.18 -30.35
CA TYR A 507 -0.40 -4.40 -30.10
C TYR A 507 -0.44 -3.02 -30.77
N CYS A 508 0.68 -2.59 -31.34
CA CYS A 508 0.83 -1.29 -32.01
C CYS A 508 1.39 -1.42 -33.42
N PRO A 509 0.84 -2.30 -34.27
CA PRO A 509 1.32 -2.40 -35.68
C PRO A 509 1.11 -1.06 -36.38
N LEU A 510 2.17 -0.51 -36.96
CA LEU A 510 2.11 0.75 -37.69
C LEU A 510 1.89 0.50 -39.19
N ARG A 511 0.91 1.20 -39.78
CA ARG A 511 0.69 1.24 -41.22
C ARG A 511 1.88 1.94 -41.91
N PRO A 512 2.10 1.73 -43.21
CA PRO A 512 3.22 2.35 -43.96
C PRO A 512 3.27 3.87 -43.82
N GLU A 513 2.12 4.54 -43.83
CA GLU A 513 2.00 5.99 -43.68
C GLU A 513 2.49 6.45 -42.27
N CYS A 514 2.11 5.72 -41.23
CA CYS A 514 2.54 5.98 -39.87
C CYS A 514 4.04 5.75 -39.69
N ARG A 515 4.62 4.73 -40.35
CA ARG A 515 6.07 4.47 -40.34
C ARG A 515 6.83 5.62 -41.00
N SER A 516 6.40 6.06 -42.18
CA SER A 516 7.02 7.20 -42.88
C SER A 516 6.94 8.49 -42.07
N LEU A 517 5.81 8.72 -41.37
CA LEU A 517 5.67 9.86 -40.48
C LEU A 517 6.62 9.76 -39.27
N LEU A 518 6.71 8.59 -38.67
CA LEU A 518 7.59 8.37 -37.50
C LEU A 518 9.08 8.55 -37.90
N GLU A 519 9.52 8.06 -39.07
CA GLU A 519 10.86 8.27 -39.61
C GLU A 519 11.17 9.78 -39.73
N LYS A 520 10.26 10.54 -40.33
CA LYS A 520 10.40 12.01 -40.46
C LYS A 520 10.48 12.70 -39.09
N LEU A 521 9.72 12.23 -38.10
CA LEU A 521 9.76 12.77 -36.73
C LEU A 521 11.08 12.45 -36.03
N ILE A 522 11.63 11.24 -36.24
CA ILE A 522 12.94 10.84 -35.70
C ILE A 522 14.02 11.77 -36.24
N ASP A 523 14.07 11.93 -37.55
CA ASP A 523 15.08 12.77 -38.23
C ASP A 523 14.97 14.24 -37.83
N ARG A 524 13.74 14.78 -37.76
CA ARG A 524 13.50 16.20 -37.46
C ARG A 524 13.74 16.57 -36.01
N MET A 525 13.43 15.66 -35.06
CA MET A 525 13.47 15.92 -33.61
C MET A 525 14.70 15.30 -32.95
N GLY A 526 15.46 14.46 -33.63
CA GLY A 526 16.61 13.75 -33.05
C GLY A 526 16.20 12.74 -31.99
N LEU A 527 15.08 12.03 -32.16
CA LEU A 527 14.48 11.17 -31.14
C LEU A 527 15.32 9.93 -30.84
N SER A 528 15.48 9.62 -29.57
CA SER A 528 16.06 8.35 -29.15
C SER A 528 15.09 7.18 -29.37
N ALA A 529 15.60 5.94 -29.42
CA ALA A 529 14.76 4.73 -29.54
C ALA A 529 13.71 4.64 -28.40
N ARG A 530 14.07 5.11 -27.19
CA ARG A 530 13.14 5.18 -26.06
C ARG A 530 12.02 6.19 -26.30
N ALA A 531 12.35 7.38 -26.83
CA ALA A 531 11.37 8.40 -27.17
C ALA A 531 10.39 7.89 -28.24
N CYS A 532 10.88 7.17 -29.27
CA CYS A 532 10.03 6.54 -30.28
C CYS A 532 9.04 5.53 -29.69
N SER A 533 9.51 4.64 -28.82
CA SER A 533 8.64 3.67 -28.14
C SER A 533 7.55 4.37 -27.32
N ARG A 534 7.86 5.50 -26.67
CA ARG A 534 6.89 6.30 -25.90
C ARG A 534 5.85 6.98 -26.78
N ILE A 535 6.28 7.56 -27.92
CA ILE A 535 5.36 8.15 -28.90
C ILE A 535 4.37 7.09 -29.40
N ILE A 536 4.82 5.88 -29.68
CA ILE A 536 3.94 4.79 -30.11
C ILE A 536 2.93 4.40 -29.01
N LYS A 537 3.38 4.26 -27.75
CA LYS A 537 2.49 3.98 -26.61
C LYS A 537 1.44 5.07 -26.42
N LEU A 538 1.88 6.32 -26.55
CA LEU A 538 1.00 7.49 -26.42
C LEU A 538 -0.02 7.54 -27.58
N ALA A 539 0.43 7.33 -28.83
CA ALA A 539 -0.44 7.24 -29.99
C ALA A 539 -1.48 6.12 -29.85
N ARG A 540 -1.09 4.97 -29.27
CA ARG A 540 -2.04 3.89 -28.95
C ARG A 540 -3.09 4.34 -27.93
N THR A 541 -2.69 5.08 -26.91
CA THR A 541 -3.62 5.62 -25.90
C THR A 541 -4.59 6.63 -26.51
N ILE A 542 -4.11 7.50 -27.40
CA ILE A 542 -4.94 8.48 -28.11
C ILE A 542 -5.97 7.75 -29.00
N ALA A 543 -5.54 6.70 -29.69
CA ALA A 543 -6.44 5.88 -30.49
C ALA A 543 -7.49 5.13 -29.65
N ASP A 544 -7.11 4.63 -28.45
CA ASP A 544 -8.04 4.01 -27.49
C ASP A 544 -9.10 5.01 -27.00
N LEU A 545 -8.70 6.25 -26.70
CA LEU A 545 -9.62 7.34 -26.32
C LEU A 545 -10.58 7.71 -27.46
N ALA A 546 -10.11 7.62 -28.71
CA ALA A 546 -10.93 7.82 -29.90
C ALA A 546 -11.82 6.60 -30.22
N GLY A 547 -11.63 5.45 -29.57
CA GLY A 547 -12.32 4.20 -29.88
C GLY A 547 -11.91 3.58 -31.20
N ILE A 548 -10.72 3.92 -31.73
CA ILE A 548 -10.22 3.46 -33.02
C ILE A 548 -9.23 2.31 -32.82
N PRO A 549 -9.42 1.15 -33.51
CA PRO A 549 -8.56 -0.02 -33.31
C PRO A 549 -7.14 0.18 -33.82
N ASP A 550 -6.94 1.00 -34.84
CA ASP A 550 -5.64 1.24 -35.48
C ASP A 550 -5.04 2.59 -35.08
N ILE A 551 -3.71 2.66 -35.06
CA ILE A 551 -3.00 3.93 -34.90
C ILE A 551 -3.01 4.65 -36.23
N LEU A 552 -3.56 5.87 -36.27
CA LEU A 552 -3.60 6.73 -37.45
C LEU A 552 -2.47 7.78 -37.39
N PRO A 553 -2.11 8.42 -38.53
CA PRO A 553 -1.11 9.49 -38.58
C PRO A 553 -1.40 10.65 -37.63
N ASP A 554 -2.67 11.04 -37.45
CA ASP A 554 -3.08 12.10 -36.54
C ASP A 554 -2.77 11.76 -35.09
N HIS A 555 -2.96 10.49 -34.67
CA HIS A 555 -2.62 10.04 -33.32
C HIS A 555 -1.11 10.12 -33.05
N LEU A 556 -0.27 9.80 -34.05
CA LEU A 556 1.19 9.96 -33.95
C LEU A 556 1.61 11.42 -33.94
N ALA A 557 0.97 12.27 -34.72
CA ALA A 557 1.25 13.71 -34.73
C ALA A 557 0.89 14.36 -33.39
N GLU A 558 -0.29 14.04 -32.81
CA GLU A 558 -0.69 14.48 -31.47
C GLU A 558 0.31 13.97 -30.41
N ALA A 559 0.67 12.68 -30.44
CA ALA A 559 1.63 12.10 -29.51
C ALA A 559 3.02 12.76 -29.59
N ALA A 560 3.51 13.07 -30.79
CA ALA A 560 4.79 13.75 -30.99
C ALA A 560 4.76 15.20 -30.49
N ALA A 561 3.62 15.90 -30.55
CA ALA A 561 3.48 17.25 -30.04
C ALA A 561 3.72 17.32 -28.51
N TYR A 562 3.43 16.26 -27.76
CA TYR A 562 3.70 16.18 -26.33
C TYR A 562 5.16 15.88 -25.96
N ARG A 563 6.06 15.79 -26.95
CA ARG A 563 7.50 15.53 -26.75
C ARG A 563 8.37 16.77 -27.08
N PHE A 564 7.86 17.97 -26.84
CA PHE A 564 8.53 19.20 -27.26
C PHE A 564 9.89 19.44 -26.57
N LEU A 565 10.12 18.90 -25.37
CA LEU A 565 11.42 19.01 -24.68
C LEU A 565 12.54 18.17 -25.33
N ASP A 566 12.22 17.24 -26.21
CA ASP A 566 13.21 16.44 -26.93
C ASP A 566 13.83 17.20 -28.10
N LYS A 567 13.27 18.33 -28.51
CA LYS A 567 13.86 19.20 -29.55
C LYS A 567 15.12 19.87 -29.03
N GLN A 568 16.21 19.79 -29.81
CA GLN A 568 17.53 20.26 -29.40
C GLN A 568 17.61 21.79 -29.12
N ASN A 569 16.67 22.62 -29.61
CA ASN A 569 16.71 24.08 -29.53
C ASN A 569 15.36 24.69 -29.13
N ILE A 570 14.72 24.18 -28.06
CA ILE A 570 13.36 24.63 -27.68
C ILE A 570 13.35 26.05 -27.09
N PHE A 571 14.48 26.55 -26.62
CA PHE A 571 14.58 27.77 -25.85
C PHE A 571 15.61 28.78 -26.42
N GLU A 572 16.09 28.55 -27.64
CA GLU A 572 16.74 29.55 -28.47
C GLU A 572 15.66 30.37 -29.20
#